data_ce17e96b3604c0f6c874d9b2a2caacf3
#
_entry.id   ce17e96b3604c0f6c874d9b2a2caacf3
#
_cell.length_a   1.000
_cell.length_b   1.000
_cell.length_c   1.000
_cell.angle_alpha   90.00
_cell.angle_beta   90.00
_cell.angle_gamma   90.00
#
_symmetry.space_group_name_H-M   'P 1'
#
loop_
_entity.id
_entity.type
_entity.pdbx_description
1 polymer ?
#
loop_
_entity_poly.entity_id
_entity_poly.type
_entity_poly.pdbx_seq_one_letter_code
_entity_poly.pdbx_strand_id
1 'polypeptide(L)'
;MMELFKKLPDAEFEVMNAVWNNPAPVTTPVLMRVIGNEKGWRAPTLISFLVRLEERGFIRSEKAGKERQYYPIVSREAYMVQLTRRFLKQYHGGSLKSFLDTLAGDSGITTEQYDELLEWLKSREY
;
A
#
# COMPACT_ATOMS: atom_id res chain seq x y z
N MET A 1 13.76 -7.76 14.22
CA MET A 1 13.03 -6.48 14.16
C MET A 1 11.54 -6.73 14.32
N MET A 2 10.92 -5.93 15.16
CA MET A 2 9.49 -6.05 15.40
C MET A 2 8.67 -5.53 14.21
N GLU A 3 7.62 -6.26 13.85
CA GLU A 3 6.72 -5.77 12.81
C GLU A 3 5.88 -4.63 13.36
N LEU A 4 5.84 -3.53 12.63
CA LEU A 4 5.07 -2.35 13.02
C LEU A 4 3.63 -2.40 12.54
N PHE A 5 3.38 -3.08 11.43
CA PHE A 5 2.06 -3.10 10.80
C PHE A 5 1.72 -4.51 10.37
N LYS A 6 0.42 -4.81 10.39
CA LYS A 6 -0.09 -6.03 9.76
C LYS A 6 -0.38 -5.73 8.30
N LYS A 7 -0.31 -6.77 7.47
CA LYS A 7 -0.72 -6.64 6.08
C LYS A 7 -2.21 -6.28 6.04
N LEU A 8 -2.54 -5.26 5.26
CA LEU A 8 -3.93 -4.83 5.10
C LEU A 8 -4.70 -5.78 4.19
N PRO A 9 -5.97 -6.08 4.51
CA PRO A 9 -6.85 -6.71 3.53
C PRO A 9 -6.95 -5.86 2.27
N ASP A 10 -7.21 -6.50 1.13
CA ASP A 10 -7.18 -5.83 -0.17
C ASP A 10 -8.04 -4.57 -0.22
N ALA A 11 -9.29 -4.64 0.26
CA ALA A 11 -10.18 -3.48 0.22
C ALA A 11 -9.66 -2.33 1.09
N GLU A 12 -9.13 -2.64 2.26
CA GLU A 12 -8.55 -1.62 3.13
C GLU A 12 -7.29 -1.01 2.51
N PHE A 13 -6.49 -1.82 1.83
CA PHE A 13 -5.33 -1.31 1.11
C PHE A 13 -5.76 -0.34 0.00
N GLU A 14 -6.82 -0.66 -0.74
CA GLU A 14 -7.35 0.22 -1.78
C GLU A 14 -7.75 1.59 -1.20
N VAL A 15 -8.42 1.59 -0.06
CA VAL A 15 -8.79 2.83 0.63
C VAL A 15 -7.53 3.57 1.07
N MET A 16 -6.59 2.86 1.69
CA MET A 16 -5.37 3.48 2.17
C MET A 16 -4.55 4.06 1.02
N ASN A 17 -4.50 3.36 -0.11
CA ASN A 17 -3.81 3.86 -1.29
C ASN A 17 -4.43 5.17 -1.79
N ALA A 18 -5.75 5.28 -1.75
CA ALA A 18 -6.44 6.52 -2.10
C ALA A 18 -6.10 7.63 -1.10
N VAL A 19 -5.99 7.31 0.18
CA VAL A 19 -5.57 8.29 1.20
C VAL A 19 -4.17 8.80 0.89
N TRP A 20 -3.23 7.89 0.59
CA TRP A 20 -1.86 8.29 0.27
C TRP A 20 -1.76 9.13 -1.00
N ASN A 21 -2.62 8.87 -1.97
CA ASN A 21 -2.57 9.54 -3.28
C ASN A 21 -3.26 10.90 -3.31
N ASN A 22 -3.85 11.33 -2.22
CA ASN A 22 -4.57 12.59 -2.16
C ASN A 22 -4.02 13.47 -1.03
N PRO A 23 -4.04 14.81 -1.19
CA PRO A 23 -3.54 15.70 -0.13
C PRO A 23 -4.33 15.54 1.16
N ALA A 24 -3.62 15.47 2.28
CA ALA A 24 -4.27 15.45 3.58
C ALA A 24 -4.73 16.86 3.97
N PRO A 25 -5.85 16.99 4.67
CA PRO A 25 -6.76 15.92 5.09
C PRO A 25 -7.65 15.41 3.96
N VAL A 26 -7.98 14.13 4.03
CA VAL A 26 -8.89 13.51 3.05
C VAL A 26 -10.24 13.31 3.72
N THR A 27 -11.32 13.53 2.98
CA THR A 27 -12.68 13.40 3.50
C THR A 27 -13.40 12.22 2.87
N THR A 28 -14.49 11.79 3.50
CA THR A 28 -15.33 10.71 2.95
C THR A 28 -15.85 11.04 1.54
N PRO A 29 -16.36 12.26 1.27
CA PRO A 29 -16.78 12.58 -0.09
C PRO A 29 -15.67 12.48 -1.13
N VAL A 30 -14.46 12.90 -0.79
CA VAL A 30 -13.31 12.76 -1.69
C VAL A 30 -13.03 11.28 -1.96
N LEU A 31 -12.99 10.45 -0.92
CA LEU A 31 -12.72 9.03 -1.07
C LEU A 31 -13.83 8.32 -1.86
N MET A 32 -15.08 8.72 -1.69
CA MET A 32 -16.17 8.19 -2.52
C MET A 32 -15.95 8.51 -3.98
N ARG A 33 -15.49 9.73 -4.28
CA ARG A 33 -15.26 10.15 -5.67
C ARG A 33 -14.08 9.42 -6.31
N VAL A 34 -12.99 9.23 -5.56
CA VAL A 34 -11.75 8.68 -6.14
C VAL A 34 -11.68 7.15 -6.10
N ILE A 35 -12.39 6.49 -5.19
CA ILE A 35 -12.34 5.02 -5.07
C ILE A 35 -13.68 4.37 -4.81
N GLY A 36 -14.52 4.95 -3.96
CA GLY A 36 -15.77 4.31 -3.54
C GLY A 36 -16.71 4.04 -4.70
N ASN A 37 -16.93 5.03 -5.54
CA ASN A 37 -17.84 4.89 -6.69
C ASN A 37 -17.29 3.89 -7.71
N GLU A 38 -15.99 3.91 -7.94
CA GLU A 38 -15.33 2.96 -8.84
C GLU A 38 -15.52 1.51 -8.39
N LYS A 39 -15.39 1.27 -7.10
CA LYS A 39 -15.54 -0.06 -6.51
C LYS A 39 -16.99 -0.46 -6.27
N GLY A 40 -17.93 0.47 -6.48
CA GLY A 40 -19.33 0.21 -6.19
C GLY A 40 -19.64 0.19 -4.70
N TRP A 41 -18.80 0.77 -3.87
CA TRP A 41 -19.05 0.83 -2.42
C TRP A 41 -20.00 1.95 -2.09
N ARG A 42 -20.86 1.70 -1.12
CA ARG A 42 -21.68 2.77 -0.53
C ARG A 42 -20.89 3.43 0.61
N ALA A 43 -21.31 4.63 0.96
CA ALA A 43 -20.62 5.40 2.00
C ALA A 43 -20.46 4.63 3.31
N PRO A 44 -21.46 3.90 3.84
CA PRO A 44 -21.26 3.12 5.08
C PRO A 44 -20.17 2.06 4.96
N THR A 45 -20.04 1.44 3.79
CA THR A 45 -18.99 0.44 3.56
C THR A 45 -17.61 1.10 3.61
N LEU A 46 -17.46 2.22 2.93
CA LEU A 46 -16.21 2.97 2.95
C LEU A 46 -15.86 3.41 4.38
N ILE A 47 -16.83 3.94 5.11
CA ILE A 47 -16.63 4.37 6.49
C ILE A 47 -16.18 3.20 7.36
N SER A 48 -16.76 2.02 7.14
CA SER A 48 -16.36 0.81 7.86
C SER A 48 -14.88 0.48 7.64
N PHE A 49 -14.37 0.63 6.42
CA PHE A 49 -12.94 0.44 6.13
C PHE A 49 -12.09 1.50 6.83
N LEU A 50 -12.55 2.75 6.85
CA LEU A 50 -11.83 3.83 7.52
C LEU A 50 -11.74 3.60 9.03
N VAL A 51 -12.82 3.11 9.64
CA VAL A 51 -12.81 2.77 11.06
C VAL A 51 -11.75 1.71 11.35
N ARG A 52 -11.69 0.67 10.52
CA ARG A 52 -10.70 -0.39 10.69
C ARG A 52 -9.28 0.12 10.50
N LEU A 53 -9.07 0.97 9.51
CA LEU A 53 -7.74 1.56 9.29
C LEU A 53 -7.30 2.41 10.47
N GLU A 54 -8.22 3.14 11.07
CA GLU A 54 -7.93 3.92 12.26
C GLU A 54 -7.60 3.01 13.46
N GLU A 55 -8.37 1.95 13.65
CA GLU A 55 -8.11 0.97 14.69
C GLU A 55 -6.76 0.28 14.53
N ARG A 56 -6.33 0.07 13.29
CA ARG A 56 -5.03 -0.53 12.99
C ARG A 56 -3.87 0.45 13.12
N GLY A 57 -4.17 1.73 13.34
CA GLY A 57 -3.14 2.75 13.50
C GLY A 57 -2.58 3.30 12.21
N PHE A 58 -3.28 3.11 11.08
CA PHE A 58 -2.82 3.63 9.79
C PHE A 58 -3.22 5.07 9.55
N ILE A 59 -4.36 5.48 10.11
CA ILE A 59 -4.86 6.85 9.96
C ILE A 59 -5.38 7.34 11.30
N ARG A 60 -5.45 8.66 11.42
CA ARG A 60 -6.20 9.32 12.49
C ARG A 60 -7.26 10.19 11.84
N SER A 61 -8.27 10.55 12.59
CA SER A 61 -9.33 11.40 12.08
C SER A 61 -9.72 12.48 13.06
N GLU A 62 -10.27 13.56 12.51
CA GLU A 62 -10.80 14.68 13.28
C GLU A 62 -12.13 15.07 12.69
N LYS A 63 -13.09 15.39 13.55
CA LYS A 63 -14.38 15.89 13.07
C LYS A 63 -14.24 17.37 12.77
N ALA A 64 -14.60 17.78 11.56
CA ALA A 64 -14.57 19.18 11.13
C ALA A 64 -15.93 19.50 10.49
N GLY A 65 -16.81 20.12 11.29
CA GLY A 65 -18.16 20.39 10.86
C GLY A 65 -18.95 19.10 10.63
N LYS A 66 -19.52 18.96 9.46
CA LYS A 66 -20.32 17.77 9.08
C LYS A 66 -19.45 16.63 8.57
N GLU A 67 -18.21 16.92 8.20
CA GLU A 67 -17.32 15.94 7.61
C GLU A 67 -16.23 15.55 8.60
N ARG A 68 -15.76 14.33 8.49
CA ARG A 68 -14.59 13.85 9.20
C ARG A 68 -13.40 13.95 8.27
N GLN A 69 -12.29 14.45 8.80
CA GLN A 69 -11.04 14.61 8.06
C GLN A 69 -10.07 13.54 8.49
N TYR A 70 -9.46 12.87 7.52
CA TYR A 70 -8.56 11.75 7.75
C TYR A 70 -7.13 12.11 7.37
N TYR A 71 -6.20 11.66 8.20
CA TYR A 71 -4.77 11.93 8.02
C TYR A 71 -4.01 10.60 8.09
N PRO A 72 -3.11 10.33 7.14
CA PRO A 72 -2.28 9.12 7.25
C PRO A 72 -1.27 9.26 8.38
N ILE A 73 -1.12 8.22 9.18
CA ILE A 73 -0.09 8.11 10.22
C ILE A 73 1.10 7.32 9.68
N VAL A 74 0.80 6.23 8.99
CA VAL A 74 1.81 5.36 8.37
C VAL A 74 2.03 5.83 6.94
N SER A 75 3.28 6.07 6.54
CA SER A 75 3.57 6.46 5.17
C SER A 75 3.46 5.24 4.24
N ARG A 76 3.16 5.51 2.96
CA ARG A 76 3.12 4.45 1.96
C ARG A 76 4.46 3.73 1.86
N GLU A 77 5.54 4.52 1.86
CA GLU A 77 6.88 3.98 1.76
C GLU A 77 7.20 3.02 2.91
N ALA A 78 6.91 3.42 4.15
CA ALA A 78 7.16 2.57 5.32
C ALA A 78 6.37 1.27 5.24
N TYR A 79 5.11 1.34 4.83
CA TYR A 79 4.26 0.16 4.68
C TYR A 79 4.82 -0.77 3.59
N MET A 80 5.18 -0.21 2.42
CA MET A 80 5.68 -1.00 1.30
C MET A 80 6.99 -1.71 1.62
N VAL A 81 7.90 -1.02 2.30
CA VAL A 81 9.18 -1.63 2.71
C VAL A 81 8.92 -2.84 3.61
N GLN A 82 8.10 -2.66 4.63
CA GLN A 82 7.83 -3.74 5.57
C GLN A 82 7.10 -4.90 4.91
N LEU A 83 6.10 -4.60 4.09
CA LEU A 83 5.32 -5.62 3.38
C LEU A 83 6.21 -6.44 2.43
N THR A 84 7.06 -5.74 1.68
CA THR A 84 7.95 -6.38 0.70
C THR A 84 8.97 -7.29 1.39
N ARG A 85 9.58 -6.82 2.47
CA ARG A 85 10.54 -7.62 3.23
C ARG A 85 9.88 -8.84 3.86
N ARG A 86 8.68 -8.70 4.38
CA ARG A 86 7.92 -9.81 4.94
C ARG A 86 7.60 -10.84 3.86
N PHE A 87 7.15 -10.39 2.70
CA PHE A 87 6.85 -11.25 1.57
C PHE A 87 8.09 -12.06 1.17
N LEU A 88 9.22 -11.39 1.02
CA LEU A 88 10.46 -12.04 0.65
C LEU A 88 10.86 -13.11 1.66
N LYS A 89 10.74 -12.79 2.94
CA LYS A 89 11.08 -13.74 4.00
C LYS A 89 10.12 -14.92 4.05
N GLN A 90 8.83 -14.64 3.97
CA GLN A 90 7.80 -15.67 4.12
C GLN A 90 7.77 -16.64 2.95
N TYR A 91 7.87 -16.15 1.74
CA TYR A 91 7.69 -16.96 0.54
C TYR A 91 9.00 -17.38 -0.13
N HIS A 92 10.09 -16.70 0.15
CA HIS A 92 11.37 -16.95 -0.53
C HIS A 92 12.52 -17.13 0.46
N GLY A 93 12.21 -17.36 1.74
CA GLY A 93 13.26 -17.56 2.74
C GLY A 93 14.25 -16.44 2.85
N GLY A 94 13.87 -15.22 2.44
CA GLY A 94 14.79 -14.08 2.45
C GLY A 94 15.71 -14.03 1.24
N SER A 95 15.57 -14.94 0.28
CA SER A 95 16.45 -15.02 -0.88
C SER A 95 15.94 -14.19 -2.04
N LEU A 96 16.66 -13.13 -2.37
CA LEU A 96 16.34 -12.31 -3.54
C LEU A 96 16.46 -13.13 -4.83
N LYS A 97 17.44 -14.04 -4.90
CA LYS A 97 17.58 -14.91 -6.05
C LYS A 97 16.34 -15.79 -6.25
N SER A 98 15.82 -16.37 -5.17
CA SER A 98 14.59 -17.17 -5.23
C SER A 98 13.43 -16.36 -5.77
N PHE A 99 13.28 -15.13 -5.26
CA PHE A 99 12.22 -14.22 -5.72
C PHE A 99 12.36 -13.93 -7.22
N LEU A 100 13.56 -13.59 -7.66
CA LEU A 100 13.81 -13.27 -9.07
C LEU A 100 13.61 -14.49 -9.98
N ASP A 101 14.07 -15.66 -9.55
CA ASP A 101 13.87 -16.90 -10.32
C ASP A 101 12.37 -17.19 -10.50
N THR A 102 11.59 -17.00 -9.44
CA THR A 102 10.14 -17.23 -9.50
C THR A 102 9.48 -16.20 -10.41
N LEU A 103 9.84 -14.94 -10.28
CA LEU A 103 9.29 -13.87 -11.09
C LEU A 103 9.63 -14.04 -12.57
N ALA A 104 10.87 -14.48 -12.87
CA ALA A 104 11.34 -14.68 -14.22
C ALA A 104 10.75 -15.90 -14.90
N GLY A 105 10.28 -16.89 -14.16
CA GLY A 105 9.75 -18.17 -14.64
C GLY A 105 9.26 -18.09 -16.09
N ASP A 106 8.22 -18.59 -16.53
CA ASP A 106 7.82 -18.61 -17.94
C ASP A 106 7.55 -17.20 -18.51
N SER A 107 8.60 -16.44 -18.88
CA SER A 107 8.52 -15.13 -19.51
C SER A 107 8.01 -14.01 -18.60
N GLY A 108 8.16 -14.14 -17.30
CA GLY A 108 7.69 -13.15 -16.35
C GLY A 108 8.45 -11.83 -16.36
N ILE A 109 9.67 -11.80 -16.96
CA ILE A 109 10.50 -10.59 -17.03
C ILE A 109 10.73 -10.24 -18.48
N THR A 110 10.36 -9.00 -18.86
CA THR A 110 10.57 -8.51 -20.23
C THR A 110 12.01 -8.04 -20.40
N THR A 111 12.41 -7.84 -21.67
CA THR A 111 13.73 -7.29 -21.97
C THR A 111 13.90 -5.90 -21.36
N GLU A 112 12.87 -5.09 -21.41
CA GLU A 112 12.89 -3.75 -20.83
C GLU A 112 13.11 -3.81 -19.32
N GLN A 113 12.44 -4.73 -18.64
CA GLN A 113 12.59 -4.91 -17.19
C GLN A 113 13.99 -5.42 -16.84
N TYR A 114 14.52 -6.31 -17.66
CA TYR A 114 15.89 -6.81 -17.48
C TYR A 114 16.91 -5.67 -17.60
N ASP A 115 16.76 -4.85 -18.63
CA ASP A 115 17.65 -3.70 -18.84
C ASP A 115 17.54 -2.69 -17.70
N GLU A 116 16.34 -2.43 -17.24
CA GLU A 116 16.09 -1.55 -16.10
C GLU A 116 16.77 -2.08 -14.83
N LEU A 117 16.70 -3.39 -14.61
CA LEU A 117 17.34 -4.01 -13.46
C LEU A 117 18.87 -3.89 -13.56
N LEU A 118 19.44 -4.11 -14.74
CA LEU A 118 20.88 -3.95 -14.95
C LEU A 118 21.33 -2.52 -14.66
N GLU A 119 20.60 -1.54 -15.14
CA GLU A 119 20.91 -0.13 -14.87
C GLU A 119 20.86 0.17 -13.38
N TRP A 120 19.83 -0.34 -12.70
CA TRP A 120 19.70 -0.17 -11.26
C TRP A 120 20.90 -0.77 -10.51
N LEU A 121 21.31 -1.98 -10.90
CA LEU A 121 22.47 -2.64 -10.28
C LEU A 121 23.75 -1.83 -10.48
N LYS A 122 23.96 -1.31 -11.71
CA LYS A 122 25.14 -0.50 -11.99
C LYS A 122 25.15 0.79 -11.17
N SER A 123 23.99 1.39 -10.97
CA SER A 123 23.88 2.63 -10.17
C SER A 123 24.18 2.41 -8.70
N ARG A 124 24.20 1.14 -8.24
CA ARG A 124 24.49 0.77 -6.86
C ARG A 124 25.93 0.32 -6.64
N GLU A 125 26.75 0.32 -7.66
CA GLU A 125 28.18 -0.02 -7.53
C GLU A 125 28.91 1.08 -6.80
N TYR A 126 29.85 0.69 -5.94
CA TYR A 126 30.65 1.58 -5.13
C TYR A 126 32.12 1.54 -5.54
#